data_3c71488b9e4faf3011c1d4917967769b
#
_entry.id   3c71488b9e4faf3011c1d4917967769b
#
_cell.length_a   1.000
_cell.length_b   1.000
_cell.length_c   1.000
_cell.angle_alpha   90.00
_cell.angle_beta   90.00
_cell.angle_gamma   90.00
#
_symmetry.space_group_name_H-M   'P 1'
#
loop_
_entity.id
_entity.type
_entity.pdbx_description
1 polymer ?
#
loop_
_entity_poly.entity_id
_entity_poly.type
_entity_poly.pdbx_seq_one_letter_code
_entity_poly.pdbx_strand_id
1 'polypeptide(L)'
;MLDVNDFDRITIGLATADAIRGWSHGEVKKPETINYRTLRPEKDGLFCEKIFGPQKDWECYCGKYKRVRFRGIVCERCGVEVTRSKVRRERMGHIELAAPVVHIWYLRGTRSWLAYLLMGTEAKEELKAKQLEKVIYFAANLVTWVDPERRQADLPNLEAELREELQLIERDRDLDLDRRFKQLEADIEQLEKDGAKDSEINAKRRLAEKEITGIRDRSAAEYDLLKRTFDEFKSLHSRKILEDEMLWREMKDRYGDYFRGGMGADAINSLINELDLDVEEQKLRALIDAVPAEGKKPLSVQRKQKAIKRLKIVAAFNRRDENGKRSNDPRAMILGAVPVIPPDLRPMRSEERRVGKECA
;
A
#
# COMPACT_ATOMS: atom_id res chain seq x y z
N MET A 1 38.79 -15.90 6.56
CA MET A 1 37.61 -15.21 7.08
C MET A 1 38.15 -14.05 7.89
N LEU A 2 37.87 -12.82 7.46
CA LEU A 2 38.15 -11.63 8.27
C LEU A 2 37.36 -11.78 9.57
N ASP A 3 37.98 -11.50 10.69
CA ASP A 3 37.29 -11.54 11.99
C ASP A 3 36.21 -10.44 11.97
N VAL A 4 34.99 -10.74 12.46
CA VAL A 4 33.88 -9.78 12.52
C VAL A 4 34.23 -8.51 13.28
N ASN A 5 35.29 -8.54 14.05
CA ASN A 5 35.79 -7.41 14.85
C ASN A 5 36.88 -6.59 14.14
N ASP A 6 37.35 -7.00 12.95
CA ASP A 6 38.40 -6.31 12.19
C ASP A 6 37.74 -5.42 11.13
N PHE A 7 37.35 -4.19 11.52
CA PHE A 7 36.74 -3.20 10.67
C PHE A 7 37.23 -1.78 10.99
N ASP A 8 37.42 -0.97 9.95
CA ASP A 8 37.87 0.43 10.06
C ASP A 8 36.69 1.42 10.09
N ARG A 9 35.50 1.02 9.57
CA ARG A 9 34.36 1.91 9.43
C ARG A 9 33.05 1.20 9.70
N ILE A 10 32.14 1.88 10.39
CA ILE A 10 30.74 1.47 10.57
C ILE A 10 29.86 2.44 9.78
N THR A 11 29.01 1.91 8.92
CA THR A 11 28.02 2.69 8.17
C THR A 11 26.63 2.29 8.60
N ILE A 12 25.81 3.28 8.96
CA ILE A 12 24.40 3.09 9.30
C ILE A 12 23.57 3.54 8.11
N GLY A 13 22.71 2.67 7.63
CA GLY A 13 21.83 2.94 6.51
C GLY A 13 20.53 2.17 6.60
N LEU A 14 19.59 2.45 5.67
CA LEU A 14 18.35 1.72 5.56
C LEU A 14 18.56 0.42 4.79
N ALA A 15 17.94 -0.66 5.30
CA ALA A 15 17.97 -1.97 4.66
C ALA A 15 16.72 -2.20 3.80
N THR A 16 16.93 -2.52 2.54
CA THR A 16 15.84 -2.98 1.64
C THR A 16 15.49 -4.44 1.94
N ALA A 17 14.32 -4.90 1.49
CA ALA A 17 13.92 -6.30 1.60
C ALA A 17 14.96 -7.24 0.96
N ASP A 18 15.56 -6.85 -0.16
CA ASP A 18 16.59 -7.64 -0.84
C ASP A 18 17.88 -7.71 -0.02
N ALA A 19 18.27 -6.63 0.66
CA ALA A 19 19.40 -6.63 1.57
C ALA A 19 19.14 -7.57 2.77
N ILE A 20 17.92 -7.55 3.32
CA ILE A 20 17.50 -8.45 4.42
C ILE A 20 17.57 -9.92 3.98
N ARG A 21 17.06 -10.24 2.78
CA ARG A 21 17.17 -11.59 2.21
C ARG A 21 18.62 -12.01 1.99
N GLY A 22 19.46 -11.08 1.55
CA GLY A 22 20.90 -11.32 1.35
C GLY A 22 21.67 -11.66 2.64
N TRP A 23 21.24 -11.11 3.79
CA TRP A 23 21.86 -11.43 5.09
C TRP A 23 21.32 -12.71 5.71
N SER A 24 20.13 -13.14 5.28
CA SER A 24 19.40 -14.24 5.89
C SER A 24 19.96 -15.60 5.49
N HIS A 25 19.99 -16.51 6.44
CA HIS A 25 20.30 -17.92 6.22
C HIS A 25 19.06 -18.79 5.97
N GLY A 26 17.86 -18.18 5.97
CA GLY A 26 16.61 -18.84 5.64
C GLY A 26 15.38 -18.12 6.17
N GLU A 27 14.23 -18.49 5.60
CA GLU A 27 12.94 -17.96 5.97
C GLU A 27 12.35 -18.67 7.19
N VAL A 28 11.87 -17.88 8.16
CA VAL A 28 11.11 -18.37 9.32
C VAL A 28 9.64 -18.42 8.92
N LYS A 29 9.10 -19.65 8.78
CA LYS A 29 7.72 -19.87 8.30
C LYS A 29 6.71 -20.06 9.41
N LYS A 30 7.18 -20.37 10.64
CA LYS A 30 6.36 -20.74 11.76
C LYS A 30 6.65 -19.88 12.98
N PRO A 31 5.64 -19.49 13.75
CA PRO A 31 5.80 -18.70 14.97
C PRO A 31 6.35 -19.54 16.14
N GLU A 32 6.37 -20.87 16.03
CA GLU A 32 6.81 -21.73 17.11
C GLU A 32 8.28 -21.51 17.45
N THR A 33 8.58 -21.59 18.74
CA THR A 33 9.93 -21.38 19.27
C THR A 33 10.62 -22.70 19.59
N ILE A 34 10.15 -23.38 20.62
CA ILE A 34 10.63 -24.68 21.10
C ILE A 34 9.47 -25.63 21.35
N ASN A 35 9.76 -26.92 21.18
CA ASN A 35 8.82 -27.95 21.60
C ASN A 35 8.83 -28.05 23.14
N TYR A 36 7.68 -27.83 23.77
CA TYR A 36 7.55 -27.81 25.23
C TYR A 36 7.93 -29.14 25.92
N ARG A 37 7.79 -30.28 25.19
CA ARG A 37 8.09 -31.62 25.71
C ARG A 37 9.56 -31.94 25.60
N THR A 38 10.17 -31.63 24.44
CA THR A 38 11.56 -32.02 24.14
C THR A 38 12.56 -30.90 24.41
N LEU A 39 12.09 -29.67 24.64
CA LEU A 39 12.88 -28.44 24.77
C LEU A 39 13.80 -28.17 23.58
N ARG A 40 13.51 -28.77 22.43
CA ARG A 40 14.27 -28.57 21.19
C ARG A 40 13.59 -27.53 20.30
N PRO A 41 14.35 -26.75 19.54
CA PRO A 41 13.79 -25.80 18.58
C PRO A 41 12.91 -26.47 17.55
N GLU A 42 11.77 -25.87 17.26
CA GLU A 42 10.89 -26.34 16.20
C GLU A 42 11.50 -26.05 14.82
N LYS A 43 11.23 -26.95 13.87
CA LYS A 43 11.72 -26.79 12.50
C LYS A 43 10.98 -25.64 11.82
N ASP A 44 11.72 -24.80 11.09
CA ASP A 44 11.27 -23.61 10.39
C ASP A 44 10.64 -22.53 11.32
N GLY A 45 10.84 -22.68 12.63
CA GLY A 45 10.43 -21.71 13.66
C GLY A 45 11.49 -20.67 14.00
N LEU A 46 11.17 -19.82 14.98
CA LEU A 46 12.00 -18.68 15.39
C LEU A 46 13.38 -19.05 15.96
N PHE A 47 13.59 -20.30 16.39
CA PHE A 47 14.86 -20.81 16.93
C PHE A 47 15.42 -21.99 16.10
N CYS A 48 14.92 -22.20 14.89
CA CYS A 48 15.26 -23.32 14.03
C CYS A 48 16.77 -23.49 13.83
N GLU A 49 17.28 -24.72 14.07
CA GLU A 49 18.71 -25.02 13.88
C GLU A 49 19.14 -25.03 12.42
N LYS A 50 18.22 -25.29 11.48
CA LYS A 50 18.51 -25.24 10.04
C LYS A 50 18.84 -23.81 9.58
N ILE A 51 18.15 -22.81 10.14
CA ILE A 51 18.34 -21.40 9.78
C ILE A 51 19.50 -20.80 10.58
N PHE A 52 19.46 -20.94 11.90
CA PHE A 52 20.36 -20.22 12.81
C PHE A 52 21.58 -21.04 13.25
N GLY A 53 21.64 -22.31 12.91
CA GLY A 53 22.73 -23.19 13.31
C GLY A 53 22.42 -24.10 14.51
N PRO A 54 23.30 -25.06 14.80
CA PRO A 54 23.12 -26.09 15.84
C PRO A 54 23.17 -25.50 17.24
N GLN A 55 22.49 -26.13 18.22
CA GLN A 55 22.57 -25.76 19.64
C GLN A 55 23.87 -26.24 20.31
N LYS A 56 24.44 -27.34 19.82
CA LYS A 56 25.69 -27.92 20.33
C LYS A 56 26.74 -27.92 19.26
N ASP A 57 27.96 -27.71 19.66
CA ASP A 57 29.12 -27.73 18.77
C ASP A 57 29.23 -29.08 18.04
N TRP A 58 29.33 -28.98 16.70
CA TRP A 58 29.58 -30.12 15.82
C TRP A 58 28.50 -31.23 15.86
N GLU A 59 27.27 -30.91 16.27
CA GLU A 59 26.16 -31.86 16.34
C GLU A 59 25.00 -31.34 15.49
N CYS A 60 24.46 -32.16 14.58
CA CYS A 60 23.23 -31.82 13.86
C CYS A 60 21.99 -32.14 14.70
N TYR A 61 20.83 -31.55 14.38
CA TYR A 61 19.58 -31.70 15.11
C TYR A 61 19.13 -33.17 15.30
N CYS A 62 19.25 -34.01 14.25
CA CYS A 62 18.85 -35.42 14.33
C CYS A 62 19.89 -36.33 14.96
N GLY A 63 21.11 -35.83 15.28
CA GLY A 63 22.19 -36.57 15.90
C GLY A 63 22.94 -37.55 14.98
N LYS A 64 22.69 -37.53 13.66
CA LYS A 64 23.42 -38.36 12.69
C LYS A 64 24.91 -38.02 12.66
N TYR A 65 25.21 -36.73 12.69
CA TYR A 65 26.59 -36.21 12.72
C TYR A 65 26.85 -35.54 14.06
N LYS A 66 27.92 -35.98 14.80
CA LYS A 66 28.24 -35.54 16.17
C LYS A 66 29.71 -35.22 16.39
N ARG A 67 30.53 -35.14 15.35
CA ARG A 67 31.98 -34.99 15.52
C ARG A 67 32.54 -33.92 14.60
N VAL A 68 33.65 -33.30 15.02
CA VAL A 68 34.37 -32.24 14.29
C VAL A 68 34.78 -32.66 12.87
N ARG A 69 35.03 -33.95 12.63
CA ARG A 69 35.39 -34.49 11.30
C ARG A 69 34.33 -34.21 10.22
N PHE A 70 33.10 -33.97 10.64
CA PHE A 70 31.95 -33.65 9.73
C PHE A 70 31.71 -32.15 9.58
N ARG A 71 32.69 -31.31 9.94
CA ARG A 71 32.60 -29.85 9.84
C ARG A 71 32.15 -29.41 8.44
N GLY A 72 31.18 -28.50 8.38
CA GLY A 72 30.68 -27.90 7.14
C GLY A 72 29.74 -28.80 6.33
N ILE A 73 29.46 -30.04 6.78
CA ILE A 73 28.50 -30.90 6.12
C ILE A 73 27.10 -30.48 6.52
N VAL A 74 26.21 -30.31 5.53
CA VAL A 74 24.78 -30.13 5.74
C VAL A 74 24.12 -31.51 5.83
N CYS A 75 23.47 -31.79 6.95
CA CYS A 75 22.83 -33.08 7.17
C CYS A 75 21.67 -33.31 6.23
N GLU A 76 21.65 -34.36 5.43
CA GLU A 76 20.60 -34.68 4.44
C GLU A 76 19.25 -34.94 5.13
N ARG A 77 19.25 -35.40 6.40
CA ARG A 77 18.04 -35.75 7.14
C ARG A 77 17.36 -34.54 7.78
N CYS A 78 18.12 -33.64 8.40
CA CYS A 78 17.56 -32.51 9.14
C CYS A 78 17.90 -31.14 8.55
N GLY A 79 18.78 -31.07 7.54
CA GLY A 79 19.18 -29.86 6.88
C GLY A 79 20.08 -28.91 7.72
N VAL A 80 20.53 -29.35 8.89
CA VAL A 80 21.37 -28.55 9.78
C VAL A 80 22.84 -28.71 9.38
N GLU A 81 23.53 -27.60 9.25
CA GLU A 81 24.97 -27.57 9.00
C GLU A 81 25.75 -27.93 10.29
N VAL A 82 26.72 -28.81 10.18
CA VAL A 82 27.60 -29.21 11.30
C VAL A 82 28.67 -28.16 11.50
N THR A 83 28.44 -27.24 12.44
CA THR A 83 29.31 -26.13 12.76
C THR A 83 29.32 -25.83 14.27
N ARG A 84 30.08 -24.82 14.70
CA ARG A 84 30.05 -24.40 16.10
C ARG A 84 28.73 -23.70 16.44
N SER A 85 28.26 -23.87 17.67
CA SER A 85 27.06 -23.21 18.19
C SER A 85 27.17 -21.67 18.22
N LYS A 86 28.40 -21.12 18.23
CA LYS A 86 28.64 -19.66 18.15
C LYS A 86 27.93 -18.98 16.98
N VAL A 87 27.70 -19.69 15.85
CA VAL A 87 27.00 -19.14 14.70
C VAL A 87 25.57 -18.69 15.02
N ARG A 88 24.98 -19.21 16.10
CA ARG A 88 23.64 -18.77 16.58
C ARG A 88 23.63 -17.34 17.13
N ARG A 89 24.79 -16.74 17.33
CA ARG A 89 24.93 -15.31 17.67
C ARG A 89 25.13 -14.42 16.43
N GLU A 90 25.41 -15.03 15.28
CA GLU A 90 25.83 -14.33 14.06
C GLU A 90 24.82 -14.46 12.94
N ARG A 91 24.16 -15.63 12.81
CA ARG A 91 23.22 -15.91 11.70
C ARG A 91 21.88 -15.22 11.86
N MET A 92 21.53 -14.45 10.86
CA MET A 92 20.21 -13.84 10.74
C MET A 92 19.25 -14.70 9.92
N GLY A 93 17.97 -14.59 10.20
CA GLY A 93 16.88 -15.08 9.37
C GLY A 93 16.03 -13.94 8.86
N HIS A 94 14.94 -14.27 8.16
CA HIS A 94 13.92 -13.29 7.76
C HIS A 94 12.54 -13.92 7.80
N ILE A 95 11.53 -13.06 7.82
CA ILE A 95 10.12 -13.41 7.66
C ILE A 95 9.63 -12.67 6.42
N GLU A 96 9.09 -13.40 5.43
CA GLU A 96 8.42 -12.79 4.30
C GLU A 96 7.03 -12.30 4.71
N LEU A 97 6.69 -11.09 4.33
CA LEU A 97 5.36 -10.55 4.56
C LEU A 97 4.44 -10.91 3.39
N ALA A 98 3.19 -11.28 3.70
CA ALA A 98 2.18 -11.59 2.67
C ALA A 98 1.81 -10.37 1.80
N ALA A 99 1.97 -9.17 2.35
CA ALA A 99 1.80 -7.90 1.66
C ALA A 99 2.82 -6.88 2.20
N PRO A 100 3.28 -5.93 1.37
CA PRO A 100 4.19 -4.89 1.83
C PRO A 100 3.52 -3.99 2.88
N VAL A 101 4.31 -3.52 3.84
CA VAL A 101 3.85 -2.67 4.96
C VAL A 101 4.73 -1.43 5.06
N VAL A 102 4.12 -0.27 5.18
CA VAL A 102 4.86 0.98 5.44
C VAL A 102 5.30 1.03 6.89
N HIS A 103 6.60 1.24 7.12
CA HIS A 103 7.13 1.35 8.48
C HIS A 103 6.64 2.65 9.14
N ILE A 104 6.02 2.51 10.31
CA ILE A 104 5.35 3.61 11.03
C ILE A 104 6.26 4.79 11.37
N TRP A 105 7.55 4.55 11.62
CA TRP A 105 8.51 5.61 11.94
C TRP A 105 8.71 6.61 10.81
N TYR A 106 8.54 6.19 9.56
CA TYR A 106 8.68 7.07 8.40
C TYR A 106 7.39 7.83 8.07
N LEU A 107 6.26 7.37 8.60
CA LEU A 107 4.98 8.05 8.49
C LEU A 107 4.72 8.99 9.67
N ARG A 108 4.88 8.48 10.91
CA ARG A 108 4.63 9.20 12.17
C ARG A 108 5.92 9.41 12.93
N GLY A 109 6.61 10.48 12.69
CA GLY A 109 7.78 10.92 13.46
C GLY A 109 7.72 12.43 13.67
N THR A 110 8.74 13.01 14.28
CA THR A 110 8.91 14.47 14.34
C THR A 110 8.88 15.10 12.94
N ARG A 111 9.25 14.32 11.92
CA ARG A 111 9.10 14.63 10.49
C ARG A 111 8.63 13.37 9.78
N SER A 112 7.52 13.45 9.05
CA SER A 112 7.10 12.37 8.15
C SER A 112 8.01 12.36 6.92
N TRP A 113 9.05 11.53 6.94
CA TRP A 113 10.00 11.39 5.82
C TRP A 113 9.30 11.01 4.53
N LEU A 114 8.36 10.07 4.63
CA LEU A 114 7.56 9.60 3.50
C LEU A 114 6.72 10.72 2.89
N ALA A 115 6.04 11.53 3.72
CA ALA A 115 5.22 12.63 3.22
C ALA A 115 6.07 13.70 2.52
N TYR A 116 7.24 14.05 3.08
CA TYR A 116 8.13 15.01 2.43
C TYR A 116 8.75 14.48 1.14
N LEU A 117 9.04 13.18 1.07
CA LEU A 117 9.57 12.56 -0.14
C LEU A 117 8.53 12.57 -1.26
N LEU A 118 7.30 12.15 -0.95
CA LEU A 118 6.21 12.02 -1.92
C LEU A 118 5.44 13.31 -2.19
N MET A 119 5.72 14.39 -1.44
CA MET A 119 5.13 15.69 -1.68
C MET A 119 5.50 16.19 -3.08
N GLY A 120 4.48 16.55 -3.88
CA GLY A 120 4.68 17.14 -5.20
C GLY A 120 5.33 18.52 -5.14
N THR A 121 5.93 18.93 -6.24
CA THR A 121 6.51 20.28 -6.37
C THR A 121 5.42 21.32 -6.63
N GLU A 122 4.32 20.90 -7.27
CA GLU A 122 3.16 21.73 -7.53
C GLU A 122 2.16 21.73 -6.37
N ALA A 123 1.42 22.84 -6.22
CA ALA A 123 0.44 22.97 -5.13
C ALA A 123 -0.73 21.96 -5.24
N LYS A 124 -1.06 21.53 -6.46
CA LYS A 124 -2.12 20.53 -6.72
C LYS A 124 -1.72 19.12 -6.31
N GLU A 125 -0.43 18.82 -6.30
CA GLU A 125 0.12 17.50 -6.02
C GLU A 125 0.60 17.34 -4.56
N GLU A 126 0.29 18.28 -3.69
CA GLU A 126 0.76 18.28 -2.30
C GLU A 126 0.06 17.19 -1.48
N LEU A 127 0.76 16.08 -1.24
CA LEU A 127 0.33 15.03 -0.32
C LEU A 127 0.64 15.41 1.13
N LYS A 128 -0.38 15.43 1.98
CA LYS A 128 -0.23 15.64 3.42
C LYS A 128 -0.07 14.32 4.15
N ALA A 129 0.66 14.31 5.27
CA ALA A 129 0.85 13.10 6.08
C ALA A 129 -0.45 12.40 6.48
N LYS A 130 -1.51 13.17 6.84
CA LYS A 130 -2.84 12.62 7.16
C LYS A 130 -3.51 11.93 5.95
N GLN A 131 -3.26 12.41 4.75
CA GLN A 131 -3.80 11.83 3.52
C GLN A 131 -3.09 10.52 3.18
N LEU A 132 -1.76 10.48 3.31
CA LEU A 132 -0.99 9.24 3.19
C LEU A 132 -1.41 8.21 4.23
N GLU A 133 -1.71 8.64 5.45
CA GLU A 133 -2.21 7.76 6.49
C GLU A 133 -3.53 7.09 6.07
N LYS A 134 -4.49 7.84 5.51
CA LYS A 134 -5.74 7.26 4.97
C LYS A 134 -5.48 6.21 3.90
N VAL A 135 -4.55 6.46 2.99
CA VAL A 135 -4.17 5.49 1.94
C VAL A 135 -3.56 4.23 2.54
N ILE A 136 -2.61 4.37 3.47
CA ILE A 136 -1.92 3.24 4.11
C ILE A 136 -2.88 2.36 4.91
N TYR A 137 -3.88 2.96 5.57
CA TYR A 137 -4.91 2.24 6.33
C TYR A 137 -6.15 1.85 5.51
N PHE A 138 -6.06 1.85 4.18
CA PHE A 138 -7.12 1.43 3.27
C PHE A 138 -8.42 2.24 3.39
N ALA A 139 -8.33 3.51 3.77
CA ALA A 139 -9.47 4.43 3.87
C ALA A 139 -9.60 5.37 2.66
N ALA A 140 -8.66 5.35 1.73
CA ALA A 140 -8.69 6.16 0.53
C ALA A 140 -7.81 5.57 -0.57
N ASN A 141 -8.20 5.81 -1.82
CA ASN A 141 -7.43 5.43 -3.01
C ASN A 141 -6.50 6.56 -3.41
N LEU A 142 -5.31 6.21 -3.87
CA LEU A 142 -4.27 7.11 -4.35
C LEU A 142 -4.02 6.87 -5.82
N VAL A 143 -4.12 7.92 -6.62
CA VAL A 143 -3.73 7.90 -8.04
C VAL A 143 -2.20 8.00 -8.12
N THR A 144 -1.57 6.97 -8.68
CA THR A 144 -0.11 6.93 -8.81
C THR A 144 0.35 7.54 -10.13
N TRP A 145 -0.33 7.24 -11.21
CA TRP A 145 0.03 7.68 -12.55
C TRP A 145 -1.21 8.02 -13.39
N VAL A 146 -1.08 8.99 -14.27
CA VAL A 146 -2.12 9.42 -15.23
C VAL A 146 -1.44 9.67 -16.57
N ASP A 147 -2.05 9.22 -17.67
CA ASP A 147 -1.66 9.55 -19.03
C ASP A 147 -2.37 10.83 -19.51
N PRO A 148 -1.71 11.99 -19.49
CA PRO A 148 -2.36 13.24 -19.86
C PRO A 148 -2.57 13.36 -21.37
N GLU A 149 -1.67 12.80 -22.18
CA GLU A 149 -1.69 12.94 -23.64
C GLU A 149 -2.84 12.12 -24.23
N ARG A 150 -2.89 10.83 -23.88
CA ARG A 150 -3.97 9.94 -24.32
C ARG A 150 -5.34 10.44 -23.85
N ARG A 151 -5.44 10.84 -22.57
CA ARG A 151 -6.67 11.40 -22.01
C ARG A 151 -7.15 12.63 -22.82
N GLN A 152 -6.24 13.55 -23.14
CA GLN A 152 -6.60 14.77 -23.86
C GLN A 152 -7.02 14.49 -25.31
N ALA A 153 -6.41 13.50 -25.96
CA ALA A 153 -6.76 13.09 -27.31
C ALA A 153 -8.17 12.46 -27.37
N ASP A 154 -8.50 11.61 -26.41
CA ASP A 154 -9.75 10.84 -26.38
C ASP A 154 -10.93 11.59 -25.71
N LEU A 155 -10.65 12.68 -25.00
CA LEU A 155 -11.65 13.43 -24.24
C LEU A 155 -12.92 13.80 -25.05
N PRO A 156 -12.84 14.28 -26.32
CA PRO A 156 -14.03 14.61 -27.10
C PRO A 156 -14.92 13.39 -27.36
N ASN A 157 -14.34 12.22 -27.60
CA ASN A 157 -15.08 10.97 -27.84
C ASN A 157 -15.75 10.50 -26.55
N LEU A 158 -15.02 10.51 -25.44
CA LEU A 158 -15.55 10.14 -24.13
C LEU A 158 -16.68 11.09 -23.67
N GLU A 159 -16.61 12.37 -24.02
CA GLU A 159 -17.73 13.32 -23.77
C GLU A 159 -18.96 13.03 -24.63
N ALA A 160 -18.78 12.52 -25.83
CA ALA A 160 -19.91 12.11 -26.69
C ALA A 160 -20.55 10.83 -26.13
N GLU A 161 -19.77 9.82 -25.80
CA GLU A 161 -20.25 8.58 -25.17
C GLU A 161 -21.01 8.87 -23.86
N LEU A 162 -20.48 9.73 -23.00
CA LEU A 162 -21.15 10.13 -21.77
C LEU A 162 -22.52 10.75 -22.06
N ARG A 163 -22.62 11.63 -23.06
CA ARG A 163 -23.91 12.27 -23.42
C ARG A 163 -24.93 11.25 -23.89
N GLU A 164 -24.51 10.27 -24.68
CA GLU A 164 -25.37 9.19 -25.13
C GLU A 164 -25.88 8.34 -23.98
N GLU A 165 -24.99 7.95 -23.06
CA GLU A 165 -25.35 7.18 -21.85
C GLU A 165 -26.33 7.97 -20.96
N LEU A 166 -26.07 9.24 -20.70
CA LEU A 166 -26.98 10.09 -19.91
C LEU A 166 -28.36 10.19 -20.53
N GLN A 167 -28.43 10.33 -21.87
CA GLN A 167 -29.70 10.33 -22.59
C GLN A 167 -30.41 8.97 -22.52
N LEU A 168 -29.66 7.89 -22.50
CA LEU A 168 -30.25 6.55 -22.35
C LEU A 168 -30.89 6.38 -20.96
N ILE A 169 -30.19 6.78 -19.89
CA ILE A 169 -30.75 6.77 -18.53
C ILE A 169 -32.04 7.59 -18.44
N GLU A 170 -32.07 8.74 -19.06
CA GLU A 170 -33.28 9.58 -19.08
C GLU A 170 -34.44 8.91 -19.84
N ARG A 171 -34.17 8.28 -20.99
CA ARG A 171 -35.18 7.55 -21.77
C ARG A 171 -35.71 6.34 -21.02
N ASP A 172 -34.83 5.56 -20.41
CA ASP A 172 -35.22 4.38 -19.64
C ASP A 172 -36.05 4.75 -18.42
N ARG A 173 -35.67 5.82 -17.72
CA ARG A 173 -36.49 6.40 -16.65
C ARG A 173 -37.90 6.75 -17.14
N ASP A 174 -38.00 7.46 -18.25
CA ASP A 174 -39.30 7.92 -18.78
C ASP A 174 -40.17 6.73 -19.23
N LEU A 175 -39.58 5.73 -19.85
CA LEU A 175 -40.23 4.46 -20.19
C LEU A 175 -40.75 3.70 -18.96
N ASP A 176 -39.96 3.61 -17.93
CA ASP A 176 -40.37 2.92 -16.68
C ASP A 176 -41.47 3.70 -15.95
N LEU A 177 -41.40 5.03 -15.95
CA LEU A 177 -42.45 5.87 -15.41
C LEU A 177 -43.75 5.68 -16.20
N ASP A 178 -43.73 5.69 -17.54
CA ASP A 178 -44.89 5.49 -18.39
C ASP A 178 -45.52 4.10 -18.17
N ARG A 179 -44.69 3.05 -18.07
CA ARG A 179 -45.18 1.70 -17.74
C ARG A 179 -45.88 1.68 -16.40
N ARG A 180 -45.30 2.33 -15.39
CA ARG A 180 -45.87 2.33 -14.04
C ARG A 180 -47.17 3.15 -13.97
N PHE A 181 -47.25 4.26 -14.67
CA PHE A 181 -48.49 5.04 -14.77
C PHE A 181 -49.62 4.27 -15.45
N LYS A 182 -49.35 3.64 -16.60
CA LYS A 182 -50.33 2.79 -17.30
C LYS A 182 -50.79 1.61 -16.43
N GLN A 183 -49.89 1.01 -15.69
CA GLN A 183 -50.22 -0.07 -14.77
C GLN A 183 -51.09 0.42 -13.60
N LEU A 184 -50.81 1.62 -13.06
CA LEU A 184 -51.61 2.22 -12.01
C LEU A 184 -53.05 2.55 -12.53
N GLU A 185 -53.17 3.09 -13.73
CA GLU A 185 -54.48 3.38 -14.34
C GLU A 185 -55.28 2.07 -14.51
N ALA A 186 -54.67 1.02 -15.04
CA ALA A 186 -55.33 -0.27 -15.19
C ALA A 186 -55.73 -0.91 -13.83
N ASP A 187 -54.88 -0.82 -12.84
CA ASP A 187 -55.17 -1.31 -11.48
C ASP A 187 -56.35 -0.57 -10.84
N ILE A 188 -56.43 0.76 -11.03
CA ILE A 188 -57.51 1.58 -10.51
C ILE A 188 -58.83 1.25 -11.24
N GLU A 189 -58.81 1.17 -12.57
CA GLU A 189 -59.99 0.82 -13.37
C GLU A 189 -60.53 -0.58 -12.97
N GLN A 190 -59.65 -1.52 -12.68
CA GLN A 190 -60.08 -2.84 -12.23
C GLN A 190 -60.70 -2.80 -10.83
N LEU A 191 -60.09 -2.06 -9.87
CA LEU A 191 -60.65 -1.89 -8.54
C LEU A 191 -61.99 -1.17 -8.53
N GLU A 192 -62.19 -0.19 -9.40
CA GLU A 192 -63.45 0.50 -9.59
C GLU A 192 -64.54 -0.46 -10.15
N LYS A 193 -64.18 -1.33 -11.10
CA LYS A 193 -65.12 -2.34 -11.65
C LYS A 193 -65.47 -3.40 -10.58
N ASP A 194 -64.55 -3.73 -9.70
CA ASP A 194 -64.75 -4.70 -8.61
C ASP A 194 -65.51 -4.09 -7.41
N GLY A 195 -65.81 -2.78 -7.44
CA GLY A 195 -66.55 -2.10 -6.36
C GLY A 195 -65.71 -1.89 -5.09
N ALA A 196 -64.40 -1.75 -5.21
CA ALA A 196 -63.49 -1.58 -4.09
C ALA A 196 -63.72 -0.25 -3.35
N LYS A 197 -63.39 -0.18 -2.07
CA LYS A 197 -63.54 1.02 -1.24
C LYS A 197 -62.48 2.07 -1.64
N ASP A 198 -62.84 3.34 -1.50
CA ASP A 198 -61.91 4.46 -1.72
C ASP A 198 -60.64 4.37 -0.93
N SER A 199 -60.66 3.73 0.24
CA SER A 199 -59.46 3.47 1.05
C SER A 199 -58.48 2.53 0.36
N GLU A 200 -58.92 1.55 -0.40
CA GLU A 200 -58.10 0.59 -1.14
C GLU A 200 -57.49 1.22 -2.38
N ILE A 201 -58.27 2.03 -3.12
CA ILE A 201 -57.79 2.80 -4.26
C ILE A 201 -56.70 3.80 -3.81
N ASN A 202 -56.93 4.48 -2.69
CA ASN A 202 -55.93 5.41 -2.14
C ASN A 202 -54.64 4.72 -1.63
N ALA A 203 -54.79 3.51 -1.10
CA ALA A 203 -53.62 2.70 -0.73
C ALA A 203 -52.76 2.31 -1.95
N LYS A 204 -53.42 1.89 -3.05
CA LYS A 204 -52.75 1.60 -4.32
C LYS A 204 -52.04 2.85 -4.91
N ARG A 205 -52.70 3.99 -4.90
CA ARG A 205 -52.08 5.25 -5.35
C ARG A 205 -50.83 5.59 -4.56
N ARG A 206 -50.88 5.52 -3.22
CA ARG A 206 -49.74 5.77 -2.35
C ARG A 206 -48.58 4.76 -2.59
N LEU A 207 -48.89 3.49 -2.89
CA LEU A 207 -47.89 2.50 -3.23
C LEU A 207 -47.18 2.86 -4.55
N ALA A 208 -47.98 3.19 -5.58
CA ALA A 208 -47.46 3.58 -6.87
C ALA A 208 -46.62 4.88 -6.80
N GLU A 209 -47.04 5.86 -6.00
CA GLU A 209 -46.28 7.10 -5.76
C GLU A 209 -44.87 6.77 -5.16
N LYS A 210 -44.81 5.86 -4.20
CA LYS A 210 -43.53 5.39 -3.63
C LYS A 210 -42.65 4.71 -4.69
N GLU A 211 -43.22 3.88 -5.53
CA GLU A 211 -42.52 3.20 -6.61
C GLU A 211 -42.01 4.19 -7.68
N ILE A 212 -42.83 5.14 -8.07
CA ILE A 212 -42.49 6.22 -9.00
C ILE A 212 -41.34 7.08 -8.43
N THR A 213 -41.44 7.43 -7.14
CA THR A 213 -40.36 8.15 -6.45
C THR A 213 -39.08 7.32 -6.45
N GLY A 214 -39.20 6.03 -6.14
CA GLY A 214 -38.05 5.11 -6.16
C GLY A 214 -37.41 4.93 -7.56
N ILE A 215 -38.20 4.99 -8.65
CA ILE A 215 -37.64 4.98 -10.01
C ILE A 215 -36.88 6.27 -10.28
N ARG A 216 -37.46 7.42 -9.93
CA ARG A 216 -36.80 8.73 -10.11
C ARG A 216 -35.50 8.85 -9.32
N ASP A 217 -35.53 8.43 -8.05
CA ASP A 217 -34.37 8.51 -7.17
C ASP A 217 -33.22 7.63 -7.66
N ARG A 218 -33.53 6.41 -8.14
CA ARG A 218 -32.53 5.51 -8.71
C ARG A 218 -31.87 6.08 -9.97
N SER A 219 -32.68 6.52 -10.92
CA SER A 219 -32.16 7.12 -12.16
C SER A 219 -31.37 8.41 -11.90
N ALA A 220 -31.80 9.22 -10.95
CA ALA A 220 -31.08 10.42 -10.54
C ALA A 220 -29.74 10.09 -9.91
N ALA A 221 -29.68 9.07 -9.04
CA ALA A 221 -28.45 8.61 -8.42
C ALA A 221 -27.47 8.06 -9.45
N GLU A 222 -27.92 7.28 -10.43
CA GLU A 222 -27.11 6.74 -11.52
C GLU A 222 -26.57 7.85 -12.43
N TYR A 223 -27.43 8.80 -12.83
CA TYR A 223 -27.06 9.97 -13.60
C TYR A 223 -25.99 10.81 -12.88
N ASP A 224 -26.20 11.09 -11.61
CA ASP A 224 -25.28 11.87 -10.79
C ASP A 224 -23.93 11.12 -10.58
N LEU A 225 -23.96 9.81 -10.39
CA LEU A 225 -22.75 9.02 -10.27
C LEU A 225 -21.92 9.08 -11.55
N LEU A 226 -22.55 8.84 -12.69
CA LEU A 226 -21.88 8.85 -13.98
C LEU A 226 -21.25 10.21 -14.29
N LYS A 227 -21.99 11.28 -14.06
CA LYS A 227 -21.51 12.64 -14.24
C LYS A 227 -20.34 12.99 -13.32
N ARG A 228 -20.45 12.65 -12.02
CA ARG A 228 -19.38 12.87 -11.04
C ARG A 228 -18.13 12.07 -11.39
N THR A 229 -18.29 10.82 -11.82
CA THR A 229 -17.20 9.96 -12.25
C THR A 229 -16.39 10.58 -13.38
N PHE A 230 -17.10 11.14 -14.37
CA PHE A 230 -16.46 11.80 -15.50
C PHE A 230 -15.78 13.13 -15.12
N ASP A 231 -16.43 13.95 -14.29
CA ASP A 231 -15.86 15.22 -13.82
C ASP A 231 -14.60 14.98 -12.98
N GLU A 232 -14.61 13.93 -12.13
CA GLU A 232 -13.43 13.52 -11.37
C GLU A 232 -12.33 12.99 -12.28
N PHE A 233 -12.66 12.20 -13.31
CA PHE A 233 -11.70 11.73 -14.31
C PHE A 233 -11.03 12.89 -15.07
N LYS A 234 -11.80 13.91 -15.46
CA LYS A 234 -11.24 15.12 -16.13
C LYS A 234 -10.24 15.86 -15.25
N SER A 235 -10.50 15.91 -13.94
CA SER A 235 -9.67 16.61 -12.96
C SER A 235 -8.56 15.73 -12.38
N LEU A 236 -8.39 14.48 -12.88
CA LEU A 236 -7.45 13.52 -12.35
C LEU A 236 -6.00 13.98 -12.58
N HIS A 237 -5.18 13.85 -11.56
CA HIS A 237 -3.74 14.07 -11.63
C HIS A 237 -3.01 13.08 -10.73
N SER A 238 -1.73 12.86 -10.97
CA SER A 238 -0.89 12.06 -10.09
C SER A 238 -0.95 12.59 -8.65
N ARG A 239 -0.96 11.70 -7.67
CA ARG A 239 -1.06 11.98 -6.23
C ARG A 239 -2.43 12.49 -5.77
N LYS A 240 -3.47 12.48 -6.62
CA LYS A 240 -4.84 12.77 -6.18
C LYS A 240 -5.36 11.63 -5.31
N ILE A 241 -6.08 12.00 -4.24
CA ILE A 241 -6.68 11.05 -3.30
C ILE A 241 -8.20 11.05 -3.50
N LEU A 242 -8.77 9.86 -3.56
CA LEU A 242 -10.20 9.61 -3.68
C LEU A 242 -10.66 8.79 -2.49
N GLU A 243 -11.59 9.34 -1.70
CA GLU A 243 -12.14 8.70 -0.50
C GLU A 243 -13.41 7.90 -0.79
N ASP A 244 -14.09 8.20 -1.89
CA ASP A 244 -15.31 7.51 -2.31
C ASP A 244 -14.96 6.22 -3.08
N GLU A 245 -15.27 5.08 -2.48
CA GLU A 245 -14.98 3.76 -3.04
C GLU A 245 -15.87 3.44 -4.26
N MET A 246 -17.14 3.90 -4.27
CA MET A 246 -18.05 3.69 -5.39
C MET A 246 -17.56 4.46 -6.62
N LEU A 247 -17.20 5.71 -6.42
CA LEU A 247 -16.64 6.57 -7.46
C LEU A 247 -15.32 6.01 -8.01
N TRP A 248 -14.46 5.49 -7.12
CA TRP A 248 -13.20 4.87 -7.52
C TRP A 248 -13.40 3.65 -8.42
N ARG A 249 -14.32 2.75 -8.03
CA ARG A 249 -14.62 1.53 -8.81
C ARG A 249 -15.17 1.88 -10.19
N GLU A 250 -16.18 2.74 -10.23
CA GLU A 250 -16.79 3.18 -11.49
C GLU A 250 -15.76 3.84 -12.41
N MET A 251 -14.90 4.72 -11.84
CA MET A 251 -13.85 5.37 -12.60
C MET A 251 -12.79 4.38 -13.11
N LYS A 252 -12.44 3.36 -12.31
CA LYS A 252 -11.48 2.34 -12.69
C LYS A 252 -12.03 1.39 -13.76
N ASP A 253 -13.30 1.03 -13.68
CA ASP A 253 -13.94 0.16 -14.64
C ASP A 253 -14.09 0.84 -16.01
N ARG A 254 -14.41 2.14 -16.04
CA ARG A 254 -14.60 2.90 -17.28
C ARG A 254 -13.31 3.47 -17.88
N TYR A 255 -12.43 3.99 -17.03
CA TYR A 255 -11.26 4.79 -17.45
C TYR A 255 -9.93 4.21 -16.95
N GLY A 256 -9.88 2.94 -16.55
CA GLY A 256 -8.70 2.29 -15.98
C GLY A 256 -7.47 2.27 -16.88
N ASP A 257 -7.64 2.42 -18.18
CA ASP A 257 -6.55 2.49 -19.17
C ASP A 257 -5.78 3.82 -19.14
N TYR A 258 -6.38 4.88 -18.59
CA TYR A 258 -5.82 6.24 -18.58
C TYR A 258 -5.08 6.57 -17.27
N PHE A 259 -5.25 5.76 -16.24
CA PHE A 259 -4.60 6.02 -14.95
C PHE A 259 -4.31 4.73 -14.18
N ARG A 260 -3.39 4.83 -13.24
CA ARG A 260 -3.07 3.77 -12.28
C ARG A 260 -3.19 4.31 -10.87
N GLY A 261 -3.53 3.43 -9.94
CA GLY A 261 -3.63 3.77 -8.54
C GLY A 261 -4.18 2.61 -7.71
N GLY A 262 -4.27 2.83 -6.42
CA GLY A 262 -4.75 1.83 -5.46
C GLY A 262 -4.65 2.31 -4.04
N MET A 263 -4.74 1.38 -3.11
CA MET A 263 -4.63 1.60 -1.67
C MET A 263 -3.39 0.94 -1.08
N GLY A 264 -3.10 1.26 0.17
CA GLY A 264 -2.10 0.59 0.98
C GLY A 264 -0.66 0.90 0.59
N ALA A 265 0.24 0.03 1.03
CA ALA A 265 1.67 0.18 0.80
C ALA A 265 2.08 -0.01 -0.67
N ASP A 266 1.30 -0.77 -1.46
CA ASP A 266 1.59 -0.99 -2.88
C ASP A 266 1.49 0.30 -3.69
N ALA A 267 0.46 1.12 -3.46
CA ALA A 267 0.31 2.42 -4.11
C ALA A 267 1.47 3.37 -3.75
N ILE A 268 1.90 3.34 -2.48
CA ILE A 268 3.05 4.12 -2.01
C ILE A 268 4.35 3.62 -2.67
N ASN A 269 4.52 2.30 -2.77
CA ASN A 269 5.68 1.69 -3.40
C ASN A 269 5.78 2.07 -4.90
N SER A 270 4.65 2.06 -5.61
CA SER A 270 4.58 2.50 -7.00
C SER A 270 5.06 3.94 -7.16
N LEU A 271 4.58 4.87 -6.31
CA LEU A 271 5.04 6.26 -6.33
C LEU A 271 6.54 6.42 -6.01
N ILE A 272 7.07 5.62 -5.08
CA ILE A 272 8.51 5.66 -4.74
C ILE A 272 9.35 5.15 -5.93
N ASN A 273 8.89 4.11 -6.61
CA ASN A 273 9.60 3.53 -7.76
C ASN A 273 9.61 4.47 -8.98
N GLU A 274 8.55 5.28 -9.16
CA GLU A 274 8.46 6.27 -10.24
C GLU A 274 9.26 7.56 -9.93
N LEU A 275 9.70 7.74 -8.67
CA LEU A 275 10.38 8.95 -8.24
C LEU A 275 11.85 8.96 -8.67
N ASP A 276 12.22 9.87 -9.59
CA ASP A 276 13.60 10.15 -9.89
C ASP A 276 14.15 11.23 -8.93
N LEU A 277 15.00 10.78 -8.00
CA LEU A 277 15.58 11.66 -6.98
C LEU A 277 16.51 12.71 -7.54
N ASP A 278 17.23 12.43 -8.64
CA ASP A 278 18.16 13.37 -9.26
C ASP A 278 17.37 14.53 -9.90
N VAL A 279 16.32 14.21 -10.63
CA VAL A 279 15.42 15.19 -11.26
C VAL A 279 14.67 16.02 -10.21
N GLU A 280 14.17 15.37 -9.15
CA GLU A 280 13.46 16.07 -8.07
C GLU A 280 14.39 17.00 -7.28
N GLU A 281 15.64 16.62 -7.04
CA GLU A 281 16.62 17.46 -6.38
C GLU A 281 16.93 18.71 -7.22
N GLN A 282 17.13 18.53 -8.54
CA GLN A 282 17.37 19.65 -9.46
C GLN A 282 16.17 20.59 -9.52
N LYS A 283 14.95 20.07 -9.64
CA LYS A 283 13.72 20.90 -9.64
C LYS A 283 13.57 21.70 -8.34
N LEU A 284 13.86 21.09 -7.19
CA LEU A 284 13.77 21.77 -5.91
C LEU A 284 14.84 22.86 -5.74
N ARG A 285 16.07 22.63 -6.20
CA ARG A 285 17.13 23.64 -6.21
C ARG A 285 16.73 24.82 -7.11
N ALA A 286 16.32 24.53 -8.34
CA ALA A 286 15.85 25.54 -9.27
C ALA A 286 14.68 26.37 -8.71
N LEU A 287 13.72 25.72 -8.02
CA LEU A 287 12.59 26.40 -7.38
C LEU A 287 13.02 27.33 -6.23
N ILE A 288 14.03 26.95 -5.45
CA ILE A 288 14.53 27.74 -4.31
C ILE A 288 15.33 28.95 -4.78
N ASP A 289 16.12 28.77 -5.86
CA ASP A 289 17.03 29.78 -6.42
C ASP A 289 16.35 30.67 -7.46
N ALA A 290 15.11 30.33 -7.88
CA ALA A 290 14.36 31.08 -8.87
C ALA A 290 14.17 32.54 -8.44
N VAL A 291 14.70 33.45 -9.25
CA VAL A 291 14.40 34.88 -9.18
C VAL A 291 13.05 35.12 -9.84
N PRO A 292 12.13 35.86 -9.22
CA PRO A 292 10.81 36.12 -9.82
C PRO A 292 10.99 36.81 -11.17
N ALA A 293 10.42 36.27 -12.24
CA ALA A 293 10.35 36.97 -13.50
C ALA A 293 9.50 38.23 -13.35
N GLU A 294 9.80 39.27 -14.15
CA GLU A 294 9.08 40.54 -14.13
C GLU A 294 7.54 40.27 -14.19
N GLY A 295 6.81 40.82 -13.20
CA GLY A 295 5.36 40.68 -13.07
C GLY A 295 4.85 39.42 -12.34
N LYS A 296 5.71 38.47 -11.95
CA LYS A 296 5.29 37.31 -11.13
C LYS A 296 5.58 37.53 -9.64
N LYS A 297 4.62 37.22 -8.79
CA LYS A 297 4.80 37.29 -7.33
C LYS A 297 5.88 36.31 -6.86
N PRO A 298 6.78 36.73 -5.96
CA PRO A 298 7.78 35.84 -5.39
C PRO A 298 7.15 34.69 -4.64
N LEU A 299 7.85 33.56 -4.57
CA LEU A 299 7.42 32.40 -3.82
C LEU A 299 7.16 32.79 -2.35
N SER A 300 6.01 32.41 -1.79
CA SER A 300 5.74 32.72 -0.39
C SER A 300 6.81 32.09 0.53
N VAL A 301 7.15 32.79 1.62
CA VAL A 301 8.17 32.33 2.59
C VAL A 301 7.87 30.90 3.07
N GLN A 302 6.60 30.59 3.33
CA GLN A 302 6.17 29.26 3.77
C GLN A 302 6.45 28.19 2.69
N ARG A 303 6.20 28.50 1.42
CA ARG A 303 6.44 27.57 0.30
C ARG A 303 7.93 27.34 0.09
N LYS A 304 8.74 28.38 0.21
CA LYS A 304 10.21 28.27 0.17
C LYS A 304 10.73 27.40 1.32
N GLN A 305 10.23 27.60 2.54
CA GLN A 305 10.62 26.79 3.70
C GLN A 305 10.23 25.30 3.54
N LYS A 306 9.05 25.02 2.97
CA LYS A 306 8.65 23.63 2.65
C LYS A 306 9.58 23.00 1.61
N ALA A 307 9.90 23.73 0.54
CA ALA A 307 10.84 23.27 -0.48
C ALA A 307 12.23 22.96 0.09
N ILE A 308 12.75 23.82 0.97
CA ILE A 308 14.04 23.58 1.65
C ILE A 308 13.98 22.32 2.54
N LYS A 309 12.91 22.13 3.29
CA LYS A 309 12.75 20.92 4.12
C LYS A 309 12.69 19.67 3.25
N ARG A 310 11.97 19.71 2.13
CA ARG A 310 11.89 18.62 1.16
C ARG A 310 13.25 18.34 0.51
N LEU A 311 13.95 19.37 0.06
CA LEU A 311 15.28 19.25 -0.54
C LEU A 311 16.26 18.52 0.39
N LYS A 312 16.25 18.83 1.69
CA LYS A 312 17.10 18.14 2.68
C LYS A 312 16.83 16.63 2.73
N ILE A 313 15.59 16.22 2.58
CA ILE A 313 15.22 14.81 2.62
C ILE A 313 15.56 14.11 1.29
N VAL A 314 15.22 14.73 0.16
CA VAL A 314 15.56 14.20 -1.17
C VAL A 314 17.07 14.05 -1.30
N ALA A 315 17.86 15.06 -0.91
CA ALA A 315 19.32 15.01 -0.95
C ALA A 315 19.89 13.92 -0.01
N ALA A 316 19.26 13.67 1.16
CA ALA A 316 19.70 12.59 2.06
C ALA A 316 19.51 11.21 1.45
N PHE A 317 18.42 10.99 0.69
CA PHE A 317 18.20 9.73 -0.05
C PHE A 317 19.04 9.66 -1.34
N ASN A 318 19.34 10.79 -1.95
CA ASN A 318 20.14 10.85 -3.18
C ASN A 318 21.65 10.76 -2.93
N ARG A 319 22.10 10.86 -1.66
CA ARG A 319 23.50 10.78 -1.30
C ARG A 319 24.11 9.45 -1.73
N ARG A 320 25.20 9.50 -2.49
CA ARG A 320 25.93 8.36 -3.00
C ARG A 320 27.21 8.15 -2.18
N ASP A 321 27.62 6.90 -2.03
CA ASP A 321 28.90 6.50 -1.45
C ASP A 321 30.05 6.66 -2.48
N GLU A 322 31.26 6.32 -2.08
CA GLU A 322 32.45 6.37 -2.93
C GLU A 322 32.35 5.47 -4.18
N ASN A 323 31.48 4.47 -4.15
CA ASN A 323 31.23 3.54 -5.25
C ASN A 323 30.06 3.98 -6.15
N GLY A 324 29.52 5.18 -5.95
CA GLY A 324 28.38 5.71 -6.71
C GLY A 324 27.02 5.09 -6.34
N LYS A 325 26.97 4.19 -5.35
CA LYS A 325 25.73 3.58 -4.87
C LYS A 325 25.04 4.51 -3.85
N ARG A 326 23.71 4.60 -3.92
CA ARG A 326 22.95 5.36 -2.91
C ARG A 326 23.08 4.72 -1.54
N SER A 327 23.43 5.53 -0.54
CA SER A 327 23.59 5.07 0.85
C SER A 327 22.25 4.65 1.45
N ASN A 328 21.16 5.29 1.04
CA ASN A 328 19.80 5.00 1.50
C ASN A 328 18.86 4.88 0.30
N ASP A 329 18.14 3.76 0.23
CA ASP A 329 17.11 3.54 -0.76
C ASP A 329 15.74 3.88 -0.14
N PRO A 330 14.94 4.79 -0.73
CA PRO A 330 13.61 5.10 -0.20
C PRO A 330 12.67 3.89 -0.13
N ARG A 331 12.87 2.87 -0.96
CA ARG A 331 12.12 1.60 -0.93
C ARG A 331 12.25 0.86 0.40
N ALA A 332 13.33 1.10 1.14
CA ALA A 332 13.54 0.51 2.47
C ALA A 332 12.54 1.03 3.54
N MET A 333 11.78 2.08 3.26
CA MET A 333 10.69 2.54 4.12
C MET A 333 9.46 1.63 4.05
N ILE A 334 9.41 0.75 3.06
CA ILE A 334 8.34 -0.23 2.85
C ILE A 334 8.93 -1.62 3.09
N LEU A 335 8.38 -2.31 4.07
CA LEU A 335 8.84 -3.63 4.47
C LEU A 335 8.14 -4.70 3.63
N GLY A 336 8.90 -5.46 2.85
CA GLY A 336 8.45 -6.70 2.22
C GLY A 336 8.95 -7.93 2.98
N ALA A 337 10.06 -7.78 3.71
CA ALA A 337 10.62 -8.80 4.59
C ALA A 337 11.05 -8.18 5.91
N VAL A 338 10.91 -8.92 7.01
CA VAL A 338 11.34 -8.51 8.35
C VAL A 338 12.58 -9.29 8.76
N PRO A 339 13.68 -8.62 9.17
CA PRO A 339 14.87 -9.31 9.63
C PRO A 339 14.61 -9.98 10.98
N VAL A 340 15.08 -11.21 11.14
CA VAL A 340 15.07 -11.94 12.41
C VAL A 340 16.49 -12.03 12.94
N ILE A 341 16.72 -11.36 14.07
CA ILE A 341 18.04 -11.33 14.71
C ILE A 341 18.44 -12.70 15.24
N PRO A 342 19.75 -12.99 15.42
CA PRO A 342 20.23 -14.26 15.91
C PRO A 342 19.58 -14.68 17.23
N PRO A 343 19.27 -15.98 17.44
CA PRO A 343 18.56 -16.48 18.62
C PRO A 343 19.25 -16.16 19.96
N ASP A 344 20.59 -16.20 20.01
CA ASP A 344 21.34 -15.95 21.24
C ASP A 344 21.34 -14.47 21.65
N LEU A 345 20.96 -13.55 20.74
CA LEU A 345 20.76 -12.14 21.04
C LEU A 345 19.36 -11.83 21.56
N ARG A 346 18.42 -12.81 21.47
CA ARG A 346 17.04 -12.74 21.99
C ARG A 346 16.73 -13.99 22.82
N PRO A 347 17.42 -14.21 23.95
CA PRO A 347 17.24 -15.41 24.75
C PRO A 347 15.84 -15.43 25.37
N MET A 348 15.20 -16.61 25.36
CA MET A 348 13.94 -16.82 26.09
C MET A 348 14.19 -16.80 27.59
N ARG A 349 13.33 -16.15 28.36
CA ARG A 349 13.35 -16.21 29.84
C ARG A 349 12.93 -17.61 30.33
N SER A 350 13.36 -17.99 31.51
CA SER A 350 13.09 -19.31 32.09
C SER A 350 11.61 -19.63 32.22
N GLU A 351 10.78 -18.62 32.45
CA GLU A 351 9.32 -18.73 32.55
C GLU A 351 8.67 -19.02 31.21
N GLU A 352 9.12 -18.36 30.14
CA GLU A 352 8.68 -18.59 28.75
C GLU A 352 9.12 -19.98 28.24
N ARG A 353 10.29 -20.45 28.68
CA ARG A 353 10.76 -21.80 28.37
C ARG A 353 9.87 -22.90 28.95
N ARG A 354 9.29 -22.69 30.15
CA ARG A 354 8.41 -23.65 30.80
C ARG A 354 7.03 -23.71 30.18
N VAL A 355 6.49 -22.62 29.72
CA VAL A 355 5.09 -22.54 29.30
C VAL A 355 4.93 -22.72 27.79
N GLY A 356 6.01 -22.65 26.99
CA GLY A 356 5.92 -22.75 25.51
C GLY A 356 5.06 -21.68 24.86
N LYS A 357 4.72 -20.60 25.61
CA LYS A 357 3.84 -19.55 25.20
C LYS A 357 4.64 -18.27 24.92
N GLU A 358 4.42 -17.74 23.76
CA GLU A 358 4.52 -16.33 23.42
C GLU A 358 5.91 -15.69 23.56
N CYS A 359 6.78 -15.95 22.58
CA CYS A 359 7.70 -14.91 22.13
C CYS A 359 6.92 -14.08 21.08
N ALA A 360 6.28 -13.03 21.52
CA ALA A 360 5.73 -12.02 20.65
C ALA A 360 6.86 -11.19 20.05
#